data_0f639a6cea9e1d4a2ccf7746b7ff4182
#
_entry.id   0f639a6cea9e1d4a2ccf7746b7ff4182
#
_cell.length_a   1.000
_cell.length_b   1.000
_cell.length_c   1.000
_cell.angle_alpha   90.00
_cell.angle_beta   90.00
_cell.angle_gamma   90.00
#
_symmetry.space_group_name_H-M   'P 1'
#
loop_
_entity.id
_entity.type
_entity.pdbx_description
1 polymer ?
#
loop_
_entity_poly.entity_id
_entity_poly.type
_entity_poly.pdbx_seq_one_letter_code
_entity_poly.pdbx_strand_id
1 'polypeptide(L)'
;MNFTQFNVPYAIEDRYKKKVAYFSMEFATHQPLKIYSGGLGFLAGSHLRSAFELRQNLIGVGILWKYGYYDQERHQDQTLDTAWNEKQYSFLEDTGIKFQITIHEHPVWVKVLYLNPETFKTAPLFLLSTDLPENDYVSQTITHRLYDANVATKVAQFILLGVGGAKLIDMLNYNPELYHLNEAHGLSAAFYLYKKYGNNLAEVKKRLVFTTHTPEEAGNEKHDIYLCHKMSYFCGLTNHSLAALRFAKLANGVSQLHGDVSRAMWEKYAGICPIISITNAQNWRYWADKQLYRFMEAGDDYGIDDRKKYLKKRAFEIVADQTGKIFNPEVFTIVWARRFAGYKRAGLITTDEKRFEKLLASTTYPVQIIWAGKPYPMDHPAISEFNQLVHLSKSYKNVAVLTGYELALSKRLKQASDCWLNNPRVPREASGTSGMTAAMNGAINFSTDDGWIPEFINHGHNGFVVPKADYANMATHEQDEYDLKKLYEILEDEILPLYYSNYGTWRQIMKNGMQDVRFQFDSNRMAHEYYDLLYK
;
A
#
# COMPACT_ATOMS: atom_id res chain seq x y z
N MET A 1 -22.92 -20.22 -9.03
CA MET A 1 -23.40 -18.83 -9.26
C MET A 1 -23.52 -18.61 -10.76
N ASN A 2 -24.49 -17.80 -11.24
CA ASN A 2 -24.56 -17.46 -12.67
C ASN A 2 -23.71 -16.19 -12.92
N PHE A 3 -22.52 -16.38 -13.44
CA PHE A 3 -21.61 -15.26 -13.69
C PHE A 3 -21.97 -14.41 -14.91
N THR A 4 -22.79 -14.91 -15.83
CA THR A 4 -23.20 -14.12 -17.03
C THR A 4 -24.32 -13.10 -16.73
N GLN A 5 -24.87 -13.13 -15.52
CA GLN A 5 -25.82 -12.16 -14.99
C GLN A 5 -25.44 -11.83 -13.54
N PHE A 6 -24.22 -11.33 -13.35
CA PHE A 6 -23.66 -11.16 -12.02
C PHE A 6 -24.32 -10.01 -11.25
N ASN A 7 -24.67 -10.30 -10.02
CA ASN A 7 -25.04 -9.33 -9.01
C ASN A 7 -24.23 -9.59 -7.75
N VAL A 8 -23.89 -8.54 -7.02
CA VAL A 8 -23.18 -8.66 -5.75
C VAL A 8 -23.98 -9.55 -4.80
N PRO A 9 -23.38 -10.62 -4.20
CA PRO A 9 -24.12 -11.64 -3.45
C PRO A 9 -24.40 -11.27 -2.00
N TYR A 10 -24.69 -10.00 -1.73
CA TYR A 10 -25.18 -9.50 -0.45
C TYR A 10 -26.16 -8.34 -0.66
N ALA A 11 -27.01 -8.08 0.33
CA ALA A 11 -27.94 -6.95 0.28
C ALA A 11 -27.17 -5.63 0.21
N ILE A 12 -27.53 -4.78 -0.74
CA ILE A 12 -26.91 -3.46 -0.94
C ILE A 12 -27.66 -2.42 -0.14
N GLU A 13 -26.93 -1.58 0.59
CA GLU A 13 -27.49 -0.42 1.26
C GLU A 13 -27.93 0.65 0.26
N ASP A 14 -29.06 1.27 0.50
CA ASP A 14 -29.71 2.21 -0.44
C ASP A 14 -28.81 3.34 -0.92
N ARG A 15 -27.98 3.89 -0.04
CA ARG A 15 -27.02 4.96 -0.39
C ARG A 15 -25.88 4.50 -1.29
N TYR A 16 -25.65 3.20 -1.42
CA TYR A 16 -24.56 2.61 -2.19
C TYR A 16 -25.04 1.80 -3.40
N LYS A 17 -26.22 2.09 -3.93
CA LYS A 17 -26.79 1.37 -5.08
C LYS A 17 -26.00 1.54 -6.37
N LYS A 18 -25.29 2.66 -6.53
CA LYS A 18 -24.46 2.94 -7.72
C LYS A 18 -23.43 1.84 -7.90
N LYS A 19 -23.44 1.18 -9.07
CA LYS A 19 -22.53 0.10 -9.42
C LYS A 19 -21.16 0.63 -9.78
N VAL A 20 -20.12 0.11 -9.13
CA VAL A 20 -18.72 0.49 -9.35
C VAL A 20 -17.88 -0.73 -9.66
N ALA A 21 -17.04 -0.63 -10.69
CA ALA A 21 -15.96 -1.57 -10.97
C ALA A 21 -14.61 -0.93 -10.60
N TYR A 22 -13.92 -1.48 -9.61
CA TYR A 22 -12.67 -0.96 -9.05
C TYR A 22 -11.48 -1.76 -9.55
N PHE A 23 -10.60 -1.12 -10.31
CA PHE A 23 -9.45 -1.73 -10.98
C PHE A 23 -8.17 -1.47 -10.20
N SER A 24 -7.43 -2.53 -9.87
CA SER A 24 -6.11 -2.41 -9.25
C SER A 24 -5.18 -3.55 -9.66
N MET A 25 -3.88 -3.25 -9.78
CA MET A 25 -2.83 -4.26 -10.01
C MET A 25 -2.64 -5.21 -8.82
N GLU A 26 -2.99 -4.75 -7.62
CA GLU A 26 -2.73 -5.42 -6.36
C GLU A 26 -3.95 -5.41 -5.45
N PHE A 27 -4.15 -6.52 -4.71
CA PHE A 27 -5.15 -6.61 -3.65
C PHE A 27 -4.61 -7.45 -2.49
N ALA A 28 -4.28 -6.80 -1.38
CA ALA A 28 -3.89 -7.48 -0.15
C ALA A 28 -5.14 -7.78 0.72
N THR A 29 -5.97 -8.70 0.28
CA THR A 29 -7.20 -9.06 0.99
C THR A 29 -6.92 -9.94 2.20
N HIS A 30 -6.05 -10.94 2.07
CA HIS A 30 -5.65 -11.82 3.16
C HIS A 30 -4.27 -12.42 2.91
N GLN A 31 -3.59 -12.87 3.98
CA GLN A 31 -2.24 -13.43 3.93
C GLN A 31 -2.03 -14.52 2.86
N PRO A 32 -2.93 -15.51 2.68
CA PRO A 32 -2.71 -16.58 1.70
C PRO A 32 -2.81 -16.12 0.24
N LEU A 33 -3.52 -15.02 -0.08
CA LEU A 33 -3.65 -14.55 -1.46
C LEU A 33 -2.51 -13.57 -1.80
N LYS A 34 -1.47 -14.08 -2.44
CA LYS A 34 -0.19 -13.39 -2.70
C LYS A 34 -0.20 -12.53 -3.97
N ILE A 35 -1.20 -11.68 -4.14
CA ILE A 35 -1.36 -10.80 -5.32
C ILE A 35 -1.11 -9.32 -5.00
N TYR A 36 -0.14 -9.05 -4.14
CA TYR A 36 0.22 -7.70 -3.70
C TYR A 36 1.73 -7.59 -3.41
N SER A 37 2.25 -6.37 -3.53
CA SER A 37 3.65 -6.06 -3.20
C SER A 37 3.76 -5.19 -1.95
N GLY A 38 2.85 -4.23 -1.74
CA GLY A 38 2.97 -3.27 -0.66
C GLY A 38 1.75 -2.38 -0.43
N GLY A 39 2.00 -1.09 -0.24
CA GLY A 39 1.00 -0.11 0.20
C GLY A 39 -0.24 0.01 -0.68
N LEU A 40 -0.07 -0.03 -2.00
CA LEU A 40 -1.19 0.03 -2.95
C LEU A 40 -2.14 -1.18 -2.75
N GLY A 41 -1.57 -2.38 -2.60
CA GLY A 41 -2.34 -3.59 -2.35
C GLY A 41 -2.99 -3.58 -0.96
N PHE A 42 -2.31 -3.07 0.06
CA PHE A 42 -2.86 -2.94 1.43
C PHE A 42 -4.08 -2.00 1.45
N LEU A 43 -3.99 -0.90 0.70
CA LEU A 43 -5.10 0.03 0.53
C LEU A 43 -6.28 -0.62 -0.20
N ALA A 44 -6.03 -1.22 -1.37
CA ALA A 44 -7.06 -1.87 -2.18
C ALA A 44 -7.75 -3.01 -1.40
N GLY A 45 -6.99 -3.80 -0.64
CA GLY A 45 -7.55 -4.83 0.24
C GLY A 45 -8.43 -4.26 1.36
N SER A 46 -8.01 -3.17 2.00
CA SER A 46 -8.80 -2.47 3.00
C SER A 46 -10.08 -1.86 2.40
N HIS A 47 -9.98 -1.30 1.19
CA HIS A 47 -11.14 -0.75 0.48
C HIS A 47 -12.19 -1.83 0.17
N LEU A 48 -11.77 -3.00 -0.36
CA LEU A 48 -12.71 -4.10 -0.61
C LEU A 48 -13.35 -4.64 0.68
N ARG A 49 -12.64 -4.63 1.81
CA ARG A 49 -13.23 -4.97 3.12
C ARG A 49 -14.30 -3.98 3.52
N SER A 50 -14.00 -2.69 3.41
CA SER A 50 -14.95 -1.64 3.74
C SER A 50 -16.16 -1.64 2.81
N ALA A 51 -15.97 -1.91 1.53
CA ALA A 51 -17.07 -2.06 0.59
C ALA A 51 -18.02 -3.21 0.98
N PHE A 52 -17.47 -4.33 1.47
CA PHE A 52 -18.28 -5.43 2.01
C PHE A 52 -18.99 -5.04 3.32
N GLU A 53 -18.28 -4.42 4.26
CA GLU A 53 -18.83 -4.02 5.55
C GLU A 53 -19.95 -2.98 5.41
N LEU A 54 -19.80 -2.04 4.49
CA LEU A 54 -20.76 -1.00 4.17
C LEU A 54 -21.86 -1.44 3.20
N ARG A 55 -21.80 -2.70 2.70
CA ARG A 55 -22.78 -3.21 1.73
C ARG A 55 -22.82 -2.38 0.44
N GLN A 56 -21.66 -1.99 -0.08
CA GLN A 56 -21.52 -1.24 -1.31
C GLN A 56 -21.71 -2.10 -2.55
N ASN A 57 -22.32 -1.56 -3.61
CA ASN A 57 -22.45 -2.22 -4.91
C ASN A 57 -21.16 -2.07 -5.72
N LEU A 58 -20.12 -2.72 -5.27
CA LEU A 58 -18.77 -2.62 -5.82
C LEU A 58 -18.17 -4.00 -6.06
N ILE A 59 -17.48 -4.15 -7.19
CA ILE A 59 -16.65 -5.31 -7.49
C ILE A 59 -15.21 -4.87 -7.74
N GLY A 60 -14.24 -5.68 -7.32
CA GLY A 60 -12.84 -5.54 -7.66
C GLY A 60 -12.49 -6.29 -8.94
N VAL A 61 -11.58 -5.72 -9.73
CA VAL A 61 -10.99 -6.34 -10.92
C VAL A 61 -9.48 -6.25 -10.82
N GLY A 62 -8.80 -7.40 -10.85
CA GLY A 62 -7.36 -7.51 -10.74
C GLY A 62 -6.79 -8.63 -11.59
N ILE A 63 -5.53 -8.96 -11.35
CA ILE A 63 -4.80 -10.02 -12.04
C ILE A 63 -4.41 -11.09 -11.04
N LEU A 64 -4.53 -12.36 -11.41
CA LEU A 64 -4.00 -13.48 -10.68
C LEU A 64 -2.55 -13.72 -11.08
N TRP A 65 -1.64 -13.40 -10.20
CA TRP A 65 -0.20 -13.55 -10.43
C TRP A 65 0.25 -14.97 -10.08
N LYS A 66 0.73 -15.73 -11.06
CA LYS A 66 1.17 -17.13 -10.88
C LYS A 66 2.24 -17.26 -9.80
N TYR A 67 3.22 -16.38 -9.82
CA TYR A 67 4.31 -16.33 -8.83
C TYR A 67 4.13 -15.22 -7.79
N GLY A 68 3.02 -14.46 -7.85
CA GLY A 68 2.78 -13.33 -6.96
C GLY A 68 3.77 -12.19 -7.16
N TYR A 69 4.12 -11.54 -6.05
CA TYR A 69 5.35 -10.77 -5.89
C TYR A 69 6.38 -11.70 -5.27
N TYR A 70 7.68 -11.45 -5.42
CA TYR A 70 8.70 -12.40 -4.99
C TYR A 70 8.61 -12.76 -3.50
N ASP A 71 9.04 -13.98 -3.16
CA ASP A 71 9.24 -14.41 -1.78
C ASP A 71 10.64 -13.99 -1.33
N GLN A 72 10.76 -13.40 -0.13
CA GLN A 72 12.06 -13.04 0.44
C GLN A 72 12.71 -14.26 1.09
N GLU A 73 13.81 -14.69 0.55
CA GLU A 73 14.68 -15.70 1.12
C GLU A 73 16.02 -15.07 1.55
N ARG A 74 16.92 -15.87 2.10
CA ARG A 74 18.23 -15.42 2.55
C ARG A 74 19.33 -16.27 1.93
N HIS A 75 20.37 -15.63 1.46
CA HIS A 75 21.65 -16.30 1.18
C HIS A 75 22.31 -16.81 2.47
N GLN A 76 23.37 -17.61 2.34
CA GLN A 76 24.13 -18.13 3.51
C GLN A 76 24.68 -17.00 4.41
N ASP A 77 25.07 -15.88 3.81
CA ASP A 77 25.53 -14.69 4.53
C ASP A 77 24.39 -13.84 5.12
N GLN A 78 23.14 -14.33 5.03
CA GLN A 78 21.90 -13.68 5.48
C GLN A 78 21.44 -12.49 4.65
N THR A 79 22.13 -12.13 3.57
CA THR A 79 21.65 -11.12 2.61
C THR A 79 20.40 -11.57 1.87
N LEU A 80 19.72 -10.63 1.23
CA LEU A 80 18.46 -10.87 0.54
C LEU A 80 18.65 -11.78 -0.68
N ASP A 81 17.87 -12.83 -0.76
CA ASP A 81 17.61 -13.61 -1.96
C ASP A 81 16.15 -13.45 -2.40
N THR A 82 15.92 -13.57 -3.71
CA THR A 82 14.59 -13.41 -4.32
C THR A 82 14.13 -14.72 -4.95
N ALA A 83 13.11 -15.33 -4.38
CA ALA A 83 12.52 -16.55 -4.91
C ALA A 83 11.17 -16.28 -5.60
N TRP A 84 10.86 -17.06 -6.63
CA TRP A 84 9.61 -16.98 -7.39
C TRP A 84 8.92 -18.33 -7.35
N ASN A 85 8.15 -18.56 -6.27
CA ASN A 85 7.43 -19.81 -6.08
C ASN A 85 6.01 -19.73 -6.66
N GLU A 86 5.59 -20.78 -7.37
CA GLU A 86 4.23 -20.86 -7.91
C GLU A 86 3.20 -20.84 -6.79
N LYS A 87 2.12 -20.08 -6.99
CA LYS A 87 1.03 -19.95 -6.02
C LYS A 87 -0.21 -20.67 -6.54
N GLN A 88 -0.81 -21.48 -5.68
CA GLN A 88 -2.04 -22.20 -5.96
C GLN A 88 -3.10 -21.87 -4.90
N TYR A 89 -4.34 -21.64 -5.33
CA TYR A 89 -5.41 -21.16 -4.47
C TYR A 89 -6.69 -22.01 -4.65
N SER A 90 -6.94 -22.90 -3.71
CA SER A 90 -8.15 -23.76 -3.73
C SER A 90 -9.44 -23.01 -3.34
N PHE A 91 -9.33 -21.81 -2.81
CA PHE A 91 -10.46 -20.96 -2.42
C PHE A 91 -10.93 -19.99 -3.51
N LEU A 92 -10.27 -19.97 -4.67
CA LEU A 92 -10.75 -19.25 -5.84
C LEU A 92 -11.66 -20.12 -6.68
N GLU A 93 -12.81 -19.59 -7.06
CA GLU A 93 -13.79 -20.28 -7.91
C GLU A 93 -13.46 -20.01 -9.38
N ASP A 94 -13.44 -21.04 -10.21
CA ASP A 94 -13.40 -20.87 -11.67
C ASP A 94 -14.79 -20.43 -12.15
N THR A 95 -14.85 -19.29 -12.82
CA THR A 95 -16.11 -18.75 -13.33
C THR A 95 -16.61 -19.46 -14.59
N GLY A 96 -15.76 -20.24 -15.25
CA GLY A 96 -15.98 -20.79 -16.60
C GLY A 96 -15.91 -19.72 -17.71
N ILE A 97 -15.69 -18.45 -17.37
CA ILE A 97 -15.56 -17.38 -18.36
C ILE A 97 -14.17 -17.41 -18.97
N LYS A 98 -14.12 -17.57 -20.30
CA LYS A 98 -12.91 -17.44 -21.10
C LYS A 98 -13.18 -16.50 -22.27
N PHE A 99 -12.21 -15.65 -22.61
CA PHE A 99 -12.29 -14.76 -23.74
C PHE A 99 -10.89 -14.41 -24.27
N GLN A 100 -10.85 -13.79 -25.43
CA GLN A 100 -9.60 -13.30 -26.02
C GLN A 100 -9.53 -11.77 -25.94
N ILE A 101 -8.33 -11.27 -25.75
CA ILE A 101 -7.97 -9.86 -26.01
C ILE A 101 -6.82 -9.84 -27.03
N THR A 102 -6.63 -8.72 -27.71
CA THR A 102 -5.52 -8.56 -28.64
C THR A 102 -4.38 -7.81 -27.94
N ILE A 103 -3.19 -8.41 -27.90
CA ILE A 103 -1.95 -7.78 -27.44
C ILE A 103 -0.90 -7.99 -28.52
N HIS A 104 -0.29 -6.92 -29.01
CA HIS A 104 0.71 -6.96 -30.07
C HIS A 104 0.21 -7.75 -31.32
N GLU A 105 -1.02 -7.45 -31.76
CA GLU A 105 -1.69 -8.10 -32.89
C GLU A 105 -1.99 -9.61 -32.73
N HIS A 106 -1.63 -10.20 -31.59
CA HIS A 106 -1.92 -11.61 -31.26
C HIS A 106 -3.11 -11.76 -30.35
N PRO A 107 -3.95 -12.78 -30.57
CA PRO A 107 -5.02 -13.12 -29.65
C PRO A 107 -4.44 -13.79 -28.39
N VAL A 108 -4.77 -13.25 -27.23
CA VAL A 108 -4.38 -13.78 -25.92
C VAL A 108 -5.62 -14.25 -25.19
N TRP A 109 -5.68 -15.53 -24.85
CA TRP A 109 -6.75 -16.08 -24.06
C TRP A 109 -6.65 -15.68 -22.59
N VAL A 110 -7.78 -15.34 -22.01
CA VAL A 110 -7.92 -14.92 -20.61
C VAL A 110 -8.97 -15.81 -19.94
N LYS A 111 -8.64 -16.40 -18.81
CA LYS A 111 -9.60 -17.02 -17.88
C LYS A 111 -9.86 -16.11 -16.70
N VAL A 112 -10.99 -16.32 -16.04
CA VAL A 112 -11.43 -15.50 -14.92
C VAL A 112 -11.68 -16.35 -13.69
N LEU A 113 -11.05 -15.99 -12.58
CA LEU A 113 -11.25 -16.58 -11.28
C LEU A 113 -11.97 -15.60 -10.36
N TYR A 114 -12.71 -16.12 -9.42
CA TYR A 114 -13.56 -15.34 -8.53
C TYR A 114 -13.23 -15.61 -7.07
N LEU A 115 -13.05 -14.54 -6.31
CA LEU A 115 -12.99 -14.59 -4.86
C LEU A 115 -14.35 -14.21 -4.28
N ASN A 116 -14.99 -15.19 -3.66
CA ASN A 116 -16.29 -15.00 -3.01
C ASN A 116 -16.16 -14.08 -1.79
N PRO A 117 -17.07 -13.11 -1.60
CA PRO A 117 -17.07 -12.21 -0.45
C PRO A 117 -17.00 -12.90 0.91
N GLU A 118 -17.63 -14.05 1.07
CA GLU A 118 -17.66 -14.76 2.34
C GLU A 118 -16.31 -15.37 2.75
N THR A 119 -15.40 -15.59 1.78
CA THR A 119 -14.09 -16.20 2.04
C THR A 119 -13.23 -15.32 2.96
N PHE A 120 -13.11 -14.03 2.65
CA PHE A 120 -12.28 -13.09 3.42
C PHE A 120 -13.02 -11.85 3.88
N LYS A 121 -14.36 -11.82 3.77
CA LYS A 121 -15.20 -10.66 4.12
C LYS A 121 -14.76 -9.40 3.36
N THR A 122 -14.72 -9.52 2.04
CA THR A 122 -14.38 -8.46 1.08
C THR A 122 -15.47 -8.33 0.03
N ALA A 123 -15.54 -7.21 -0.68
CA ALA A 123 -16.35 -7.13 -1.89
C ALA A 123 -15.92 -8.23 -2.90
N PRO A 124 -16.79 -8.63 -3.84
CA PRO A 124 -16.45 -9.59 -4.89
C PRO A 124 -15.18 -9.15 -5.63
N LEU A 125 -14.25 -10.08 -5.86
CA LEU A 125 -13.03 -9.82 -6.60
C LEU A 125 -12.88 -10.79 -7.75
N PHE A 126 -12.76 -10.26 -8.96
CA PHE A 126 -12.48 -11.02 -10.18
C PHE A 126 -11.01 -10.87 -10.57
N LEU A 127 -10.37 -11.99 -10.85
CA LEU A 127 -8.95 -12.08 -11.15
C LEU A 127 -8.72 -12.66 -12.54
N LEU A 128 -8.04 -11.91 -13.39
CA LEU A 128 -7.70 -12.29 -14.76
C LEU A 128 -6.39 -13.08 -14.78
N SER A 129 -6.34 -14.13 -15.60
CA SER A 129 -5.11 -14.91 -15.82
C SER A 129 -4.97 -15.29 -17.30
N THR A 130 -3.76 -15.16 -17.82
CA THR A 130 -3.37 -15.65 -19.14
C THR A 130 -2.60 -16.98 -19.07
N ASP A 131 -2.40 -17.52 -17.87
CA ASP A 131 -1.76 -18.82 -17.66
C ASP A 131 -2.71 -19.95 -18.06
N LEU A 132 -2.79 -20.20 -19.36
CA LEU A 132 -3.67 -21.13 -20.06
C LEU A 132 -2.89 -21.89 -21.13
N PRO A 133 -3.16 -23.20 -21.31
CA PRO A 133 -2.49 -23.99 -22.34
C PRO A 133 -2.84 -23.57 -23.79
N GLU A 134 -3.93 -22.84 -23.97
CA GLU A 134 -4.31 -22.26 -25.28
C GLU A 134 -3.40 -21.09 -25.71
N ASN A 135 -2.65 -20.51 -24.77
CA ASN A 135 -1.69 -19.43 -25.04
C ASN A 135 -0.30 -19.99 -25.31
N ASP A 136 0.45 -19.31 -26.16
CA ASP A 136 1.89 -19.50 -26.27
C ASP A 136 2.60 -19.10 -24.96
N TYR A 137 3.86 -19.50 -24.79
CA TYR A 137 4.64 -19.24 -23.58
C TYR A 137 4.74 -17.75 -23.26
N VAL A 138 4.94 -16.88 -24.25
CA VAL A 138 5.07 -15.43 -24.03
C VAL A 138 3.76 -14.85 -23.49
N SER A 139 2.64 -15.22 -24.08
CA SER A 139 1.31 -14.80 -23.62
C SER A 139 1.00 -15.30 -22.21
N GLN A 140 1.42 -16.53 -21.86
CA GLN A 140 1.28 -17.04 -20.48
C GLN A 140 2.06 -16.19 -19.47
N THR A 141 3.27 -15.71 -19.82
CA THR A 141 4.13 -14.94 -18.92
C THR A 141 3.56 -13.59 -18.49
N ILE A 142 2.55 -13.06 -19.20
CA ILE A 142 1.92 -11.78 -18.87
C ILE A 142 1.41 -11.77 -17.41
N THR A 143 0.86 -12.89 -16.92
CA THR A 143 0.34 -12.99 -15.54
C THR A 143 1.26 -13.78 -14.60
N HIS A 144 2.55 -13.93 -14.94
CA HIS A 144 3.49 -14.63 -14.08
C HIS A 144 3.89 -13.81 -12.85
N ARG A 145 4.35 -12.58 -13.02
CA ARG A 145 4.96 -11.78 -11.95
C ARG A 145 4.35 -10.41 -11.85
N LEU A 146 3.93 -10.03 -10.65
CA LEU A 146 3.49 -8.66 -10.36
C LEU A 146 4.67 -7.68 -10.58
N TYR A 147 4.46 -6.63 -11.37
CA TYR A 147 5.46 -5.62 -11.73
C TYR A 147 6.69 -6.22 -12.43
N ASP A 148 6.45 -6.91 -13.54
CA ASP A 148 7.53 -7.47 -14.36
C ASP A 148 8.55 -6.40 -14.76
N ALA A 149 9.82 -6.77 -14.80
CA ALA A 149 10.91 -5.86 -15.20
C ALA A 149 10.91 -5.58 -16.70
N ASN A 150 10.39 -6.49 -17.52
CA ASN A 150 10.29 -6.30 -18.97
C ASN A 150 9.20 -5.31 -19.29
N VAL A 151 9.55 -4.23 -20.02
CA VAL A 151 8.64 -3.13 -20.36
C VAL A 151 7.45 -3.60 -21.21
N ALA A 152 7.69 -4.48 -22.19
CA ALA A 152 6.61 -5.00 -23.04
C ALA A 152 5.63 -5.86 -22.22
N THR A 153 6.13 -6.72 -21.34
CA THR A 153 5.29 -7.49 -20.41
C THR A 153 4.49 -6.57 -19.50
N LYS A 154 5.12 -5.52 -18.95
CA LYS A 154 4.43 -4.54 -18.10
C LYS A 154 3.29 -3.84 -18.86
N VAL A 155 3.52 -3.39 -20.09
CA VAL A 155 2.47 -2.79 -20.94
C VAL A 155 1.36 -3.82 -21.23
N ALA A 156 1.71 -5.07 -21.49
CA ALA A 156 0.72 -6.15 -21.68
C ALA A 156 -0.13 -6.38 -20.42
N GLN A 157 0.47 -6.32 -19.24
CA GLN A 157 -0.24 -6.39 -17.93
C GLN A 157 -1.26 -5.25 -17.79
N PHE A 158 -0.90 -4.02 -18.19
CA PHE A 158 -1.80 -2.87 -18.15
C PHE A 158 -2.95 -3.00 -19.16
N ILE A 159 -2.68 -3.56 -20.34
CA ILE A 159 -3.72 -3.86 -21.33
C ILE A 159 -4.66 -4.95 -20.79
N LEU A 160 -4.12 -6.01 -20.22
CA LEU A 160 -4.92 -7.07 -19.59
C LEU A 160 -5.82 -6.53 -18.48
N LEU A 161 -5.27 -5.73 -17.56
CA LEU A 161 -6.05 -5.17 -16.47
C LEU A 161 -7.18 -4.28 -16.99
N GLY A 162 -6.89 -3.33 -17.89
CA GLY A 162 -7.87 -2.36 -18.35
C GLY A 162 -8.82 -2.93 -19.40
N VAL A 163 -8.32 -3.35 -20.55
CA VAL A 163 -9.14 -3.91 -21.65
C VAL A 163 -9.76 -5.23 -21.24
N GLY A 164 -8.96 -6.15 -20.70
CA GLY A 164 -9.43 -7.45 -20.25
C GLY A 164 -10.48 -7.30 -19.14
N GLY A 165 -10.23 -6.42 -18.18
CA GLY A 165 -11.17 -6.13 -17.10
C GLY A 165 -12.47 -5.50 -17.59
N ALA A 166 -12.42 -4.52 -18.51
CA ALA A 166 -13.62 -3.90 -19.07
C ALA A 166 -14.43 -4.90 -19.92
N LYS A 167 -13.75 -5.77 -20.67
CA LYS A 167 -14.41 -6.84 -21.42
C LYS A 167 -15.06 -7.87 -20.48
N LEU A 168 -14.40 -8.25 -19.39
CA LEU A 168 -15.00 -9.08 -18.35
C LEU A 168 -16.29 -8.47 -17.81
N ILE A 169 -16.28 -7.16 -17.49
CA ILE A 169 -17.45 -6.44 -16.96
C ILE A 169 -18.65 -6.57 -17.93
N ASP A 170 -18.43 -6.51 -19.23
CA ASP A 170 -19.48 -6.72 -20.23
C ASP A 170 -19.99 -8.18 -20.21
N MET A 171 -19.09 -9.16 -20.08
CA MET A 171 -19.47 -10.57 -20.01
C MET A 171 -20.23 -10.94 -18.74
N LEU A 172 -19.94 -10.26 -17.64
CA LEU A 172 -20.69 -10.38 -16.39
C LEU A 172 -22.09 -9.74 -16.46
N ASN A 173 -22.36 -8.94 -17.51
CA ASN A 173 -23.55 -8.09 -17.60
C ASN A 173 -23.76 -7.23 -16.34
N TYR A 174 -22.63 -6.82 -15.71
CA TYR A 174 -22.67 -6.06 -14.45
C TYR A 174 -23.12 -4.61 -14.67
N ASN A 175 -22.78 -4.02 -15.82
CA ASN A 175 -23.15 -2.67 -16.24
C ASN A 175 -22.89 -1.60 -15.17
N PRO A 176 -21.63 -1.37 -14.76
CA PRO A 176 -21.33 -0.35 -13.77
C PRO A 176 -21.56 1.05 -14.31
N GLU A 177 -22.00 1.94 -13.43
CA GLU A 177 -22.09 3.36 -13.74
C GLU A 177 -20.70 4.00 -13.73
N LEU A 178 -19.77 3.43 -12.95
CA LEU A 178 -18.41 3.94 -12.81
C LEU A 178 -17.35 2.85 -12.85
N TYR A 179 -16.28 3.17 -13.56
CA TYR A 179 -15.01 2.46 -13.58
C TYR A 179 -14.01 3.29 -12.78
N HIS A 180 -13.55 2.78 -11.65
CA HIS A 180 -12.59 3.44 -10.79
C HIS A 180 -11.18 2.87 -11.01
N LEU A 181 -10.28 3.68 -11.53
CA LEU A 181 -8.87 3.30 -11.70
C LEU A 181 -8.07 3.66 -10.44
N ASN A 182 -7.61 2.66 -9.72
CA ASN A 182 -6.67 2.80 -8.61
C ASN A 182 -5.25 2.79 -9.17
N GLU A 183 -4.67 3.94 -9.38
CA GLU A 183 -3.52 4.22 -10.25
C GLU A 183 -3.82 4.01 -11.75
N ALA A 184 -2.89 4.48 -12.58
CA ALA A 184 -3.08 4.48 -14.03
C ALA A 184 -2.88 3.11 -14.71
N HIS A 185 -2.63 2.05 -13.95
CA HIS A 185 -2.38 0.70 -14.48
C HIS A 185 -3.55 0.15 -15.30
N GLY A 186 -4.77 0.53 -14.95
CA GLY A 186 -5.99 0.13 -15.67
C GLY A 186 -6.43 1.10 -16.79
N LEU A 187 -5.60 2.08 -17.15
CA LEU A 187 -5.95 3.13 -18.11
C LEU A 187 -6.53 2.60 -19.43
N SER A 188 -6.07 1.46 -19.91
CA SER A 188 -6.54 0.89 -21.18
C SER A 188 -8.05 0.58 -21.20
N ALA A 189 -8.70 0.51 -20.02
CA ALA A 189 -10.17 0.46 -19.93
C ALA A 189 -10.84 1.69 -20.57
N ALA A 190 -10.23 2.88 -20.47
CA ALA A 190 -10.73 4.09 -21.10
C ALA A 190 -10.80 3.97 -22.63
N PHE A 191 -9.80 3.34 -23.24
CA PHE A 191 -9.78 3.12 -24.70
C PHE A 191 -10.79 2.07 -25.13
N TYR A 192 -10.97 1.00 -24.33
CA TYR A 192 -12.04 0.03 -24.57
C TYR A 192 -13.41 0.70 -24.54
N LEU A 193 -13.69 1.49 -23.51
CA LEU A 193 -14.94 2.24 -23.38
C LEU A 193 -15.13 3.26 -24.50
N TYR A 194 -14.05 3.93 -24.93
CA TYR A 194 -14.10 4.88 -26.03
C TYR A 194 -14.59 4.22 -27.33
N LYS A 195 -14.05 3.05 -27.68
CA LYS A 195 -14.55 2.26 -28.81
C LYS A 195 -15.98 1.79 -28.60
N LYS A 196 -16.30 1.27 -27.40
CA LYS A 196 -17.63 0.78 -27.04
C LYS A 196 -18.72 1.85 -27.21
N TYR A 197 -18.40 3.09 -26.88
CA TYR A 197 -19.34 4.23 -26.99
C TYR A 197 -19.16 5.03 -28.29
N GLY A 198 -18.74 4.40 -29.37
CA GLY A 198 -18.68 5.01 -30.71
C GLY A 198 -17.69 6.16 -30.82
N ASN A 199 -16.54 6.05 -30.17
CA ASN A 199 -15.47 7.07 -30.10
C ASN A 199 -15.92 8.39 -29.42
N ASN A 200 -16.85 8.30 -28.49
CA ASN A 200 -17.37 9.45 -27.75
C ASN A 200 -16.65 9.64 -26.41
N LEU A 201 -15.73 10.60 -26.35
CA LEU A 201 -14.96 10.91 -25.14
C LEU A 201 -15.87 11.36 -23.97
N ALA A 202 -16.95 12.09 -24.25
CA ALA A 202 -17.85 12.56 -23.22
C ALA A 202 -18.54 11.39 -22.49
N GLU A 203 -18.86 10.31 -23.21
CA GLU A 203 -19.45 9.10 -22.61
C GLU A 203 -18.44 8.34 -21.74
N VAL A 204 -17.15 8.34 -22.11
CA VAL A 204 -16.09 7.77 -21.28
C VAL A 204 -15.92 8.60 -20.00
N LYS A 205 -15.78 9.92 -20.13
CA LYS A 205 -15.63 10.84 -18.99
C LYS A 205 -16.75 10.70 -17.95
N LYS A 206 -17.99 10.49 -18.36
CA LYS A 206 -19.10 10.25 -17.43
C LYS A 206 -18.91 9.03 -16.54
N ARG A 207 -18.10 8.06 -16.98
CA ARG A 207 -17.99 6.73 -16.38
C ARG A 207 -16.64 6.42 -15.74
N LEU A 208 -15.64 7.28 -15.86
CA LEU A 208 -14.30 7.03 -15.37
C LEU A 208 -13.95 7.96 -14.22
N VAL A 209 -13.42 7.40 -13.14
CA VAL A 209 -12.81 8.14 -12.03
C VAL A 209 -11.42 7.58 -11.74
N PHE A 210 -10.53 8.43 -11.21
CA PHE A 210 -9.12 8.09 -11.06
C PHE A 210 -8.57 8.49 -9.70
N THR A 211 -7.89 7.56 -9.03
CA THR A 211 -7.11 7.83 -7.80
C THR A 211 -5.63 7.76 -8.14
N THR A 212 -4.90 8.86 -7.95
CA THR A 212 -3.44 8.90 -8.10
C THR A 212 -2.75 8.73 -6.75
N HIS A 213 -1.66 7.95 -6.74
CA HIS A 213 -0.81 7.72 -5.56
C HIS A 213 0.62 8.23 -5.75
N THR A 214 0.90 8.91 -6.85
CA THR A 214 2.26 9.30 -7.23
C THR A 214 2.45 10.81 -7.05
N PRO A 215 3.29 11.25 -6.07
CA PRO A 215 3.42 12.67 -5.70
C PRO A 215 4.42 13.44 -6.58
N GLU A 216 5.11 12.75 -7.51
CA GLU A 216 6.10 13.36 -8.40
C GLU A 216 5.80 13.02 -9.87
N GLU A 217 5.94 14.01 -10.77
CA GLU A 217 5.71 13.78 -12.20
C GLU A 217 6.64 12.69 -12.77
N ALA A 218 7.89 12.63 -12.31
CA ALA A 218 8.88 11.64 -12.74
C ALA A 218 8.54 10.21 -12.31
N GLY A 219 7.78 10.04 -11.23
CA GLY A 219 7.33 8.73 -10.72
C GLY A 219 6.14 8.14 -11.47
N ASN A 220 5.49 8.92 -12.35
CA ASN A 220 4.35 8.43 -13.14
C ASN A 220 4.83 7.55 -14.30
N GLU A 221 4.10 6.46 -14.57
CA GLU A 221 4.41 5.53 -15.65
C GLU A 221 4.42 6.23 -17.00
N LYS A 222 5.56 6.12 -17.70
CA LYS A 222 5.78 6.64 -19.06
C LYS A 222 6.33 5.53 -19.92
N HIS A 223 5.69 5.27 -21.04
CA HIS A 223 6.13 4.27 -21.98
C HIS A 223 6.30 4.88 -23.38
N ASP A 224 7.19 4.26 -24.16
CA ASP A 224 7.41 4.67 -25.55
C ASP A 224 6.12 4.56 -26.36
N ILE A 225 5.80 5.61 -27.11
CA ILE A 225 4.56 5.70 -27.88
C ILE A 225 4.45 4.62 -28.96
N TYR A 226 5.58 4.26 -29.59
CA TYR A 226 5.58 3.21 -30.62
C TYR A 226 5.34 1.85 -30.00
N LEU A 227 5.91 1.59 -28.81
CA LEU A 227 5.63 0.37 -28.06
C LEU A 227 4.15 0.28 -27.72
N CYS A 228 3.57 1.35 -27.15
CA CYS A 228 2.16 1.38 -26.80
C CYS A 228 1.24 1.19 -28.01
N HIS A 229 1.54 1.86 -29.12
CA HIS A 229 0.79 1.72 -30.36
C HIS A 229 0.91 0.29 -30.93
N LYS A 230 2.12 -0.25 -30.97
CA LYS A 230 2.39 -1.63 -31.41
C LYS A 230 1.69 -2.66 -30.53
N MET A 231 1.56 -2.39 -29.25
CA MET A 231 0.82 -3.23 -28.28
C MET A 231 -0.71 -3.07 -28.37
N SER A 232 -1.24 -2.28 -29.31
CA SER A 232 -2.62 -2.28 -29.82
C SER A 232 -3.63 -1.33 -29.17
N TYR A 233 -3.28 -0.47 -28.20
CA TYR A 233 -4.33 0.29 -27.53
C TYR A 233 -4.08 1.77 -27.30
N PHE A 234 -2.89 2.28 -27.50
CA PHE A 234 -2.57 3.66 -27.18
C PHE A 234 -2.23 4.45 -28.45
N CYS A 235 -2.93 5.53 -28.69
CA CYS A 235 -2.54 6.53 -29.68
C CYS A 235 -2.21 7.85 -28.97
N GLY A 236 -0.95 8.25 -29.01
CA GLY A 236 -0.53 9.62 -28.75
C GLY A 236 -0.29 10.05 -27.31
N LEU A 237 -0.28 9.16 -26.31
CA LEU A 237 -0.06 9.54 -24.91
C LEU A 237 0.99 8.64 -24.24
N THR A 238 2.12 9.24 -23.85
CA THR A 238 3.22 8.53 -23.18
C THR A 238 3.10 8.50 -21.65
N ASN A 239 2.42 9.49 -21.04
CA ASN A 239 2.20 9.57 -19.61
C ASN A 239 0.81 9.05 -19.25
N HIS A 240 0.77 7.92 -18.55
CA HIS A 240 -0.47 7.22 -18.23
C HIS A 240 -1.36 7.99 -17.24
N SER A 241 -0.77 8.66 -16.24
CA SER A 241 -1.55 9.44 -15.27
C SER A 241 -2.17 10.68 -15.91
N LEU A 242 -1.43 11.37 -16.78
CA LEU A 242 -1.99 12.49 -17.55
C LEU A 242 -3.15 12.03 -18.45
N ALA A 243 -3.00 10.88 -19.09
CA ALA A 243 -4.07 10.29 -19.90
C ALA A 243 -5.30 9.94 -19.02
N ALA A 244 -5.09 9.31 -17.87
CA ALA A 244 -6.17 8.99 -16.94
C ALA A 244 -6.92 10.26 -16.48
N LEU A 245 -6.20 11.35 -16.17
CA LEU A 245 -6.78 12.65 -15.83
C LEU A 245 -7.61 13.26 -16.96
N ARG A 246 -7.22 13.02 -18.22
CA ARG A 246 -7.97 13.51 -19.39
C ARG A 246 -9.21 12.69 -19.71
N PHE A 247 -9.20 11.40 -19.38
CA PHE A 247 -10.34 10.49 -19.60
C PHE A 247 -11.31 10.43 -18.43
N ALA A 248 -10.89 10.80 -17.22
CA ALA A 248 -11.75 10.78 -16.05
C ALA A 248 -12.67 12.00 -15.97
N LYS A 249 -13.80 11.84 -15.28
CA LYS A 249 -14.68 12.97 -14.89
C LYS A 249 -14.15 13.69 -13.66
N LEU A 250 -13.49 12.94 -12.77
CA LEU A 250 -12.99 13.40 -11.49
C LEU A 250 -11.84 12.50 -11.05
N ALA A 251 -10.86 13.08 -10.39
CA ALA A 251 -9.75 12.36 -9.77
C ALA A 251 -9.56 12.77 -8.32
N ASN A 252 -8.85 11.95 -7.54
CA ASN A 252 -8.43 12.34 -6.21
C ASN A 252 -6.96 12.03 -5.93
N GLY A 253 -6.33 12.93 -5.15
CA GLY A 253 -5.12 12.64 -4.39
C GLY A 253 -5.46 11.95 -3.08
N VAL A 254 -4.47 11.34 -2.44
CA VAL A 254 -4.65 10.37 -1.35
C VAL A 254 -4.26 10.91 0.04
N SER A 255 -4.03 12.20 0.15
CA SER A 255 -3.97 13.01 1.35
C SER A 255 -4.32 14.46 0.98
N GLN A 256 -4.58 15.32 1.96
CA GLN A 256 -4.82 16.74 1.67
C GLN A 256 -3.59 17.34 0.97
N LEU A 257 -2.40 17.14 1.54
CA LEU A 257 -1.14 17.58 0.95
C LEU A 257 -0.93 17.02 -0.47
N HIS A 258 -1.18 15.72 -0.69
CA HIS A 258 -1.02 15.12 -2.01
C HIS A 258 -2.04 15.67 -3.03
N GLY A 259 -3.23 16.01 -2.60
CA GLY A 259 -4.22 16.69 -3.44
C GLY A 259 -3.71 18.05 -3.93
N ASP A 260 -3.11 18.86 -3.03
CA ASP A 260 -2.49 20.15 -3.37
C ASP A 260 -1.30 19.96 -4.32
N VAL A 261 -0.40 19.04 -4.02
CA VAL A 261 0.74 18.69 -4.87
C VAL A 261 0.27 18.23 -6.25
N SER A 262 -0.76 17.38 -6.32
CA SER A 262 -1.30 16.89 -7.59
C SER A 262 -1.92 18.00 -8.42
N ARG A 263 -2.69 18.91 -7.81
CA ARG A 263 -3.25 20.07 -8.52
C ARG A 263 -2.16 20.94 -9.11
N ALA A 264 -1.15 21.30 -8.34
CA ALA A 264 -0.01 22.11 -8.79
C ALA A 264 0.80 21.39 -9.89
N MET A 265 1.02 20.08 -9.76
CA MET A 265 1.78 19.27 -10.74
C MET A 265 1.12 19.26 -12.11
N TRP A 266 -0.21 19.16 -12.15
CA TRP A 266 -0.96 18.94 -13.37
C TRP A 266 -1.63 20.21 -13.94
N GLU A 267 -1.64 21.36 -13.25
CA GLU A 267 -2.33 22.58 -13.70
C GLU A 267 -1.87 23.10 -15.07
N LYS A 268 -0.61 22.84 -15.41
CA LYS A 268 -0.03 23.23 -16.71
C LYS A 268 -0.58 22.45 -17.91
N TYR A 269 -1.33 21.37 -17.68
CA TYR A 269 -1.86 20.51 -18.73
C TYR A 269 -3.34 20.76 -18.98
N ALA A 270 -3.70 21.07 -20.23
CA ALA A 270 -5.09 21.29 -20.59
C ALA A 270 -5.89 19.97 -20.67
N GLY A 271 -7.20 20.09 -20.44
CA GLY A 271 -8.18 19.01 -20.65
C GLY A 271 -8.23 17.94 -19.55
N ILE A 272 -7.54 18.15 -18.44
CA ILE A 272 -7.61 17.29 -17.25
C ILE A 272 -8.92 17.49 -16.49
N CYS A 273 -9.34 16.47 -15.74
CA CYS A 273 -10.46 16.58 -14.81
C CYS A 273 -10.06 17.32 -13.51
N PRO A 274 -11.03 17.80 -12.73
CA PRO A 274 -10.76 18.30 -11.38
C PRO A 274 -10.12 17.22 -10.50
N ILE A 275 -9.25 17.65 -9.57
CA ILE A 275 -8.59 16.77 -8.60
C ILE A 275 -9.01 17.20 -7.20
N ILE A 276 -9.71 16.33 -6.49
CA ILE A 276 -10.08 16.51 -5.08
C ILE A 276 -9.10 15.76 -4.16
N SER A 277 -9.23 15.93 -2.86
CA SER A 277 -8.48 15.16 -1.87
C SER A 277 -9.41 14.20 -1.13
N ILE A 278 -9.07 12.91 -1.11
CA ILE A 278 -9.70 11.91 -0.24
C ILE A 278 -8.57 11.15 0.43
N THR A 279 -8.35 11.43 1.70
CA THR A 279 -7.22 10.85 2.43
C THR A 279 -7.36 9.34 2.55
N ASN A 280 -6.30 8.62 2.21
CA ASN A 280 -6.23 7.17 2.35
C ASN A 280 -6.53 6.74 3.79
N ALA A 281 -7.01 5.52 3.92
CA ALA A 281 -7.31 4.91 5.20
C ALA A 281 -7.13 3.39 5.13
N GLN A 282 -7.15 2.74 6.29
CA GLN A 282 -6.99 1.28 6.40
C GLN A 282 -8.14 0.69 7.19
N ASN A 283 -8.53 -0.55 6.91
CA ASN A 283 -9.67 -1.17 7.57
C ASN A 283 -9.37 -1.46 9.05
N TRP A 284 -10.01 -0.70 9.94
CA TRP A 284 -9.79 -0.81 11.38
C TRP A 284 -10.14 -2.22 11.90
N ARG A 285 -11.21 -2.84 11.40
CA ARG A 285 -11.61 -4.20 11.85
C ARG A 285 -10.55 -5.25 11.54
N TYR A 286 -9.85 -5.12 10.43
CA TYR A 286 -8.78 -6.04 10.05
C TYR A 286 -7.47 -5.76 10.78
N TRP A 287 -7.06 -4.49 10.88
CA TRP A 287 -5.73 -4.12 11.35
C TRP A 287 -5.62 -3.99 12.87
N ALA A 288 -6.62 -3.42 13.54
CA ALA A 288 -6.55 -3.11 14.96
C ALA A 288 -6.57 -4.35 15.86
N ASP A 289 -5.83 -4.31 16.94
CA ASP A 289 -5.97 -5.25 18.06
C ASP A 289 -7.19 -4.86 18.91
N LYS A 290 -8.25 -5.64 18.83
CA LYS A 290 -9.52 -5.37 19.49
C LYS A 290 -9.40 -5.36 21.03
N GLN A 291 -8.44 -6.12 21.56
CA GLN A 291 -8.26 -6.22 23.01
C GLN A 291 -7.68 -4.93 23.58
N LEU A 292 -6.75 -4.28 22.86
CA LEU A 292 -6.25 -2.96 23.26
C LEU A 292 -7.37 -1.94 23.36
N TYR A 293 -8.29 -1.91 22.38
CA TYR A 293 -9.43 -0.98 22.43
C TYR A 293 -10.40 -1.29 23.56
N ARG A 294 -10.65 -2.57 23.88
CA ARG A 294 -11.50 -2.94 25.02
C ARG A 294 -10.91 -2.47 26.34
N PHE A 295 -9.61 -2.64 26.55
CA PHE A 295 -8.95 -2.15 27.76
C PHE A 295 -8.94 -0.61 27.83
N MET A 296 -8.70 0.06 26.69
CA MET A 296 -8.75 1.51 26.61
C MET A 296 -10.15 2.05 26.96
N GLU A 297 -11.21 1.47 26.39
CA GLU A 297 -12.61 1.85 26.64
C GLU A 297 -13.03 1.57 28.09
N ALA A 298 -12.46 0.55 28.72
CA ALA A 298 -12.67 0.22 30.13
C ALA A 298 -11.81 1.06 31.09
N GLY A 299 -10.88 1.89 30.61
CA GLY A 299 -9.92 2.63 31.44
C GLY A 299 -8.90 1.72 32.14
N ASP A 300 -8.69 0.51 31.63
CA ASP A 300 -7.78 -0.49 32.21
C ASP A 300 -6.35 -0.32 31.66
N ASP A 301 -5.60 0.56 32.29
CA ASP A 301 -4.21 0.86 31.92
C ASP A 301 -3.29 -0.36 32.09
N TYR A 302 -3.52 -1.20 33.10
CA TYR A 302 -2.76 -2.43 33.33
C TYR A 302 -3.01 -3.43 32.18
N GLY A 303 -4.26 -3.59 31.79
CA GLY A 303 -4.64 -4.45 30.67
C GLY A 303 -4.02 -4.00 29.33
N ILE A 304 -3.90 -2.68 29.11
CA ILE A 304 -3.21 -2.13 27.93
C ILE A 304 -1.72 -2.53 27.94
N ASP A 305 -1.03 -2.30 29.06
CA ASP A 305 0.40 -2.57 29.20
C ASP A 305 0.71 -4.07 29.05
N ASP A 306 -0.05 -4.93 29.73
CA ASP A 306 0.09 -6.38 29.62
C ASP A 306 -0.17 -6.87 28.18
N ARG A 307 -1.21 -6.32 27.54
CA ARG A 307 -1.49 -6.64 26.14
C ARG A 307 -0.36 -6.24 25.20
N LYS A 308 0.21 -5.05 25.36
CA LYS A 308 1.38 -4.61 24.57
C LYS A 308 2.57 -5.54 24.76
N LYS A 309 2.88 -5.92 25.99
CA LYS A 309 3.94 -6.90 26.29
C LYS A 309 3.69 -8.26 25.63
N TYR A 310 2.45 -8.76 25.69
CA TYR A 310 2.06 -9.98 24.99
C TYR A 310 2.28 -9.89 23.48
N LEU A 311 1.85 -8.78 22.86
CA LEU A 311 2.01 -8.57 21.43
C LEU A 311 3.49 -8.45 21.01
N LYS A 312 4.32 -7.81 21.84
CA LYS A 312 5.79 -7.76 21.64
C LYS A 312 6.39 -9.17 21.70
N LYS A 313 6.04 -9.99 22.69
CA LYS A 313 6.52 -11.38 22.80
C LYS A 313 6.21 -12.18 21.53
N ARG A 314 4.98 -12.06 21.01
CA ARG A 314 4.57 -12.76 19.78
C ARG A 314 5.37 -12.35 18.52
N ALA A 315 5.77 -11.08 18.42
CA ALA A 315 6.63 -10.63 17.32
C ALA A 315 8.08 -11.01 17.55
N PHE A 316 8.55 -11.03 18.79
CA PHE A 316 9.93 -11.38 19.14
C PHE A 316 10.23 -12.87 18.97
N GLU A 317 9.21 -13.73 19.01
CA GLU A 317 9.33 -15.12 18.56
C GLU A 317 9.79 -15.18 17.07
N ILE A 318 9.24 -14.31 16.21
CA ILE A 318 9.65 -14.21 14.80
C ILE A 318 11.08 -13.64 14.68
N VAL A 319 11.43 -12.66 15.51
CA VAL A 319 12.81 -12.13 15.56
C VAL A 319 13.78 -13.25 15.95
N ALA A 320 13.47 -14.03 16.98
CA ALA A 320 14.29 -15.13 17.44
C ALA A 320 14.44 -16.22 16.37
N ASP A 321 13.33 -16.60 15.75
CA ASP A 321 13.30 -17.63 14.70
C ASP A 321 14.15 -17.23 13.48
N GLN A 322 14.00 -15.98 13.01
CA GLN A 322 14.72 -15.52 11.82
C GLN A 322 16.19 -15.13 12.07
N THR A 323 16.54 -14.72 13.29
CA THR A 323 17.86 -14.09 13.54
C THR A 323 18.66 -14.71 14.67
N GLY A 324 18.09 -15.63 15.44
CA GLY A 324 18.69 -16.19 16.66
C GLY A 324 18.82 -15.20 17.82
N LYS A 325 18.18 -14.02 17.76
CA LYS A 325 18.28 -12.97 18.78
C LYS A 325 17.07 -12.96 19.68
N ILE A 326 17.31 -12.84 20.97
CA ILE A 326 16.25 -12.74 21.99
C ILE A 326 16.03 -11.28 22.35
N PHE A 327 14.89 -10.73 21.95
CA PHE A 327 14.47 -9.38 22.30
C PHE A 327 13.67 -9.38 23.61
N ASN A 328 13.83 -8.30 24.39
CA ASN A 328 13.13 -8.14 25.68
C ASN A 328 11.87 -7.30 25.49
N PRO A 329 10.67 -7.77 25.85
CA PRO A 329 9.43 -7.02 25.69
C PRO A 329 9.32 -5.77 26.57
N GLU A 330 10.16 -5.63 27.61
CA GLU A 330 10.22 -4.43 28.45
C GLU A 330 11.07 -3.31 27.83
N VAL A 331 11.87 -3.60 26.83
CA VAL A 331 12.78 -2.63 26.19
C VAL A 331 12.04 -1.88 25.08
N PHE A 332 12.24 -0.56 25.03
CA PHE A 332 11.71 0.30 23.98
C PHE A 332 12.09 -0.21 22.59
N THR A 333 11.09 -0.39 21.73
CA THR A 333 11.27 -1.01 20.43
C THR A 333 10.86 -0.08 19.31
N ILE A 334 11.84 0.33 18.51
CA ILE A 334 11.64 1.10 17.27
C ILE A 334 11.45 0.10 16.12
N VAL A 335 10.43 0.32 15.31
CA VAL A 335 10.21 -0.46 14.07
C VAL A 335 10.19 0.47 12.87
N TRP A 336 11.02 0.17 11.89
CA TRP A 336 10.94 0.72 10.54
C TRP A 336 10.55 -0.42 9.60
N ALA A 337 9.32 -0.42 9.08
CA ALA A 337 8.86 -1.53 8.23
C ALA A 337 7.97 -1.03 7.08
N ARG A 338 8.52 -1.08 5.87
CA ARG A 338 7.91 -0.62 4.62
C ARG A 338 8.71 -1.08 3.40
N ARG A 339 8.22 -0.78 2.18
CA ARG A 339 9.01 -0.99 0.97
C ARG A 339 10.34 -0.22 1.08
N PHE A 340 11.46 -0.89 0.79
CA PHE A 340 12.74 -0.22 0.63
C PHE A 340 12.72 0.55 -0.70
N ALA A 341 13.01 1.83 -0.63
CA ALA A 341 13.17 2.74 -1.76
C ALA A 341 13.96 3.96 -1.28
N GLY A 342 14.86 4.51 -2.08
CA GLY A 342 15.83 5.51 -1.65
C GLY A 342 15.23 6.70 -0.88
N TYR A 343 14.06 7.22 -1.30
CA TYR A 343 13.43 8.36 -0.60
C TYR A 343 12.87 8.00 0.80
N LYS A 344 12.67 6.71 1.09
CA LYS A 344 12.17 6.25 2.40
C LYS A 344 13.27 6.16 3.46
N ARG A 345 14.52 6.16 3.03
CA ARG A 345 15.72 6.31 3.86
C ARG A 345 15.79 5.34 5.04
N ALA A 346 15.70 4.03 4.75
CA ALA A 346 15.72 2.98 5.79
C ALA A 346 16.93 3.08 6.72
N GLY A 347 18.10 3.39 6.16
CA GLY A 347 19.36 3.50 6.87
C GLY A 347 19.66 4.88 7.48
N LEU A 348 18.78 5.88 7.36
CA LEU A 348 19.11 7.27 7.79
C LEU A 348 19.62 7.33 9.23
N ILE A 349 18.96 6.65 10.17
CA ILE A 349 19.35 6.66 11.59
C ILE A 349 20.74 6.07 11.83
N THR A 350 21.28 5.27 10.90
CA THR A 350 22.59 4.63 11.03
C THR A 350 23.74 5.48 10.47
N THR A 351 23.45 6.59 9.78
CA THR A 351 24.47 7.38 9.08
C THR A 351 25.35 8.20 10.04
N ASP A 352 24.86 8.55 11.23
CA ASP A 352 25.72 8.99 12.35
C ASP A 352 26.11 7.78 13.19
N GLU A 353 27.15 7.07 12.78
CA GLU A 353 27.60 5.82 13.40
C GLU A 353 27.85 5.98 14.90
N LYS A 354 28.52 7.06 15.33
CA LYS A 354 28.85 7.28 16.74
C LYS A 354 27.59 7.47 17.59
N ARG A 355 26.63 8.22 17.09
CA ARG A 355 25.38 8.47 17.80
C ARG A 355 24.50 7.24 17.83
N PHE A 356 24.51 6.47 16.73
CA PHE A 356 23.81 5.17 16.63
C PHE A 356 24.39 4.16 17.61
N GLU A 357 25.73 4.00 17.67
CA GLU A 357 26.38 3.13 18.64
C GLU A 357 26.06 3.53 20.10
N LYS A 358 26.13 4.84 20.41
CA LYS A 358 25.76 5.35 21.73
C LYS A 358 24.30 5.04 22.09
N LEU A 359 23.38 5.17 21.15
CA LEU A 359 21.96 4.85 21.32
C LEU A 359 21.81 3.36 21.67
N LEU A 360 22.43 2.46 20.92
CA LEU A 360 22.32 1.01 21.10
C LEU A 360 23.02 0.50 22.37
N ALA A 361 24.07 1.18 22.83
CA ALA A 361 24.82 0.84 24.04
C ALA A 361 24.22 1.42 25.33
N SER A 362 23.17 2.25 25.21
CA SER A 362 22.56 2.91 26.36
C SER A 362 21.99 1.88 27.36
N THR A 363 22.42 1.99 28.62
CA THR A 363 21.85 1.20 29.73
C THR A 363 20.77 1.99 30.50
N THR A 364 20.77 3.31 30.38
CA THR A 364 19.76 4.18 30.98
C THR A 364 18.45 4.12 30.20
N TYR A 365 18.55 4.18 28.88
CA TYR A 365 17.43 4.12 27.95
C TYR A 365 17.71 3.03 26.90
N PRO A 366 17.60 1.74 27.25
CA PRO A 366 17.90 0.68 26.30
C PRO A 366 16.94 0.69 25.10
N VAL A 367 17.44 0.40 23.90
CA VAL A 367 16.66 0.45 22.67
C VAL A 367 16.86 -0.85 21.87
N GLN A 368 15.78 -1.31 21.26
CA GLN A 368 15.78 -2.38 20.26
C GLN A 368 15.25 -1.84 18.93
N ILE A 369 15.82 -2.27 17.83
CA ILE A 369 15.41 -1.78 16.50
C ILE A 369 15.14 -2.95 15.57
N ILE A 370 14.01 -2.89 14.86
CA ILE A 370 13.62 -3.88 13.85
C ILE A 370 13.41 -3.18 12.51
N TRP A 371 14.12 -3.64 11.48
CA TRP A 371 13.83 -3.32 10.10
C TRP A 371 13.11 -4.48 9.40
N ALA A 372 12.16 -4.19 8.54
CA ALA A 372 11.53 -5.15 7.66
C ALA A 372 11.03 -4.46 6.38
N GLY A 373 10.95 -5.19 5.29
CA GLY A 373 10.42 -4.64 4.05
C GLY A 373 10.92 -5.36 2.82
N LYS A 374 10.30 -5.07 1.70
CA LYS A 374 10.68 -5.64 0.40
C LYS A 374 11.21 -4.53 -0.51
N PRO A 375 12.49 -4.53 -0.91
CA PRO A 375 12.94 -3.74 -2.05
C PRO A 375 12.32 -4.29 -3.35
N TYR A 376 12.17 -3.47 -4.37
CA TYR A 376 11.83 -3.97 -5.70
C TYR A 376 13.00 -4.84 -6.23
N PRO A 377 12.74 -6.00 -6.85
CA PRO A 377 13.81 -6.95 -7.22
C PRO A 377 14.88 -6.42 -8.18
N MET A 378 14.58 -5.33 -8.89
CA MET A 378 15.53 -4.67 -9.81
C MET A 378 16.06 -3.34 -9.25
N ASP A 379 15.69 -2.96 -8.03
CA ASP A 379 16.21 -1.77 -7.35
C ASP A 379 17.47 -2.14 -6.57
N HIS A 380 18.58 -2.25 -7.29
CA HIS A 380 19.87 -2.64 -6.71
C HIS A 380 20.34 -1.73 -5.56
N PRO A 381 20.16 -0.38 -5.62
CA PRO A 381 20.43 0.49 -4.48
C PRO A 381 19.61 0.11 -3.23
N ALA A 382 18.31 -0.13 -3.38
CA ALA A 382 17.45 -0.50 -2.25
C ALA A 382 17.79 -1.90 -1.69
N ILE A 383 18.17 -2.85 -2.56
CA ILE A 383 18.69 -4.17 -2.14
C ILE A 383 19.99 -4.00 -1.38
N SER A 384 20.90 -3.14 -1.86
CA SER A 384 22.16 -2.84 -1.18
C SER A 384 21.91 -2.25 0.22
N GLU A 385 21.00 -1.28 0.34
CA GLU A 385 20.62 -0.69 1.63
C GLU A 385 20.07 -1.77 2.61
N PHE A 386 19.19 -2.65 2.13
CA PHE A 386 18.70 -3.78 2.92
C PHE A 386 19.85 -4.66 3.41
N ASN A 387 20.77 -5.04 2.52
CA ASN A 387 21.90 -5.91 2.84
C ASN A 387 22.91 -5.25 3.80
N GLN A 388 23.15 -3.93 3.66
CA GLN A 388 23.97 -3.16 4.61
C GLN A 388 23.36 -3.21 6.03
N LEU A 389 22.04 -3.05 6.17
CA LEU A 389 21.37 -3.20 7.46
C LEU A 389 21.45 -4.62 8.01
N VAL A 390 21.40 -5.65 7.14
CA VAL A 390 21.64 -7.04 7.55
C VAL A 390 23.04 -7.20 8.11
N HIS A 391 24.08 -6.70 7.41
CA HIS A 391 25.46 -6.76 7.90
C HIS A 391 25.64 -5.99 9.21
N LEU A 392 25.13 -4.77 9.29
CA LEU A 392 25.13 -3.97 10.51
C LEU A 392 24.51 -4.74 11.69
N SER A 393 23.35 -5.37 11.45
CA SER A 393 22.63 -6.10 12.49
C SER A 393 23.43 -7.24 13.12
N LYS A 394 24.42 -7.82 12.41
CA LYS A 394 25.27 -8.89 12.95
C LYS A 394 26.11 -8.43 14.13
N SER A 395 26.48 -7.15 14.18
CA SER A 395 27.30 -6.57 15.24
C SER A 395 26.53 -6.23 16.52
N TYR A 396 25.19 -6.21 16.47
CA TYR A 396 24.37 -5.77 17.59
C TYR A 396 23.27 -6.78 17.95
N LYS A 397 23.21 -7.17 19.24
CA LYS A 397 22.21 -8.13 19.75
C LYS A 397 20.78 -7.56 19.79
N ASN A 398 20.65 -6.24 19.81
CA ASN A 398 19.39 -5.49 19.90
C ASN A 398 18.95 -4.87 18.56
N VAL A 399 19.50 -5.33 17.46
CA VAL A 399 19.14 -4.93 16.09
C VAL A 399 18.73 -6.17 15.29
N ALA A 400 17.60 -6.12 14.60
CA ALA A 400 17.13 -7.20 13.73
C ALA A 400 16.65 -6.67 12.38
N VAL A 401 16.91 -7.43 11.31
CA VAL A 401 16.36 -7.20 9.97
C VAL A 401 15.58 -8.45 9.58
N LEU A 402 14.30 -8.30 9.28
CA LEU A 402 13.40 -9.42 9.00
C LEU A 402 13.03 -9.49 7.51
N THR A 403 12.89 -10.71 7.02
CA THR A 403 12.34 -11.04 5.69
C THR A 403 10.89 -11.50 5.78
N GLY A 404 10.23 -11.66 4.62
CA GLY A 404 8.82 -12.09 4.57
C GLY A 404 7.84 -10.97 4.93
N TYR A 405 8.19 -9.72 4.62
CA TYR A 405 7.32 -8.57 4.91
C TYR A 405 6.07 -8.60 4.03
N GLU A 406 5.01 -9.14 4.61
CA GLU A 406 3.68 -9.31 4.05
C GLU A 406 2.63 -8.95 5.12
N LEU A 407 1.34 -9.16 4.82
CA LEU A 407 0.24 -8.80 5.73
C LEU A 407 0.45 -9.31 7.17
N ALA A 408 0.81 -10.59 7.34
CA ALA A 408 0.95 -11.21 8.66
C ALA A 408 2.10 -10.58 9.45
N LEU A 409 3.32 -10.51 8.88
CA LEU A 409 4.47 -9.91 9.54
C LEU A 409 4.25 -8.41 9.77
N SER A 410 3.70 -7.70 8.76
CA SER A 410 3.37 -6.28 8.87
C SER A 410 2.46 -6.01 10.08
N LYS A 411 1.40 -6.82 10.26
CA LYS A 411 0.49 -6.69 11.39
C LYS A 411 1.18 -6.96 12.73
N ARG A 412 2.01 -8.02 12.80
CA ARG A 412 2.77 -8.34 14.02
C ARG A 412 3.72 -7.23 14.43
N LEU A 413 4.46 -6.66 13.49
CA LEU A 413 5.40 -5.57 13.75
C LEU A 413 4.69 -4.30 14.26
N LYS A 414 3.54 -3.95 13.68
CA LYS A 414 2.72 -2.82 14.15
C LYS A 414 2.19 -3.02 15.56
N GLN A 415 1.78 -4.25 15.89
CA GLN A 415 1.33 -4.61 17.24
C GLN A 415 2.46 -4.55 18.28
N ALA A 416 3.69 -4.90 17.88
CA ALA A 416 4.85 -4.97 18.76
C ALA A 416 5.60 -3.64 18.92
N SER A 417 5.43 -2.72 18.00
CA SER A 417 6.16 -1.46 18.00
C SER A 417 5.73 -0.57 19.16
N ASP A 418 6.70 0.00 19.89
CA ASP A 418 6.46 1.13 20.76
C ASP A 418 6.51 2.43 19.93
N CYS A 419 7.52 2.54 19.06
CA CYS A 419 7.71 3.66 18.16
C CYS A 419 7.77 3.19 16.70
N TRP A 420 6.86 3.70 15.86
CA TRP A 420 6.84 3.46 14.42
C TRP A 420 7.58 4.57 13.71
N LEU A 421 8.82 4.28 13.30
CA LEU A 421 9.67 5.26 12.62
C LEU A 421 9.31 5.37 11.14
N ASN A 422 9.05 6.59 10.70
CA ASN A 422 8.61 6.93 9.35
C ASN A 422 9.32 8.19 8.87
N ASN A 423 10.40 8.04 8.13
CA ASN A 423 11.31 9.14 7.78
C ASN A 423 11.51 9.33 6.27
N PRO A 424 10.42 9.38 5.46
CA PRO A 424 10.57 9.67 4.03
C PRO A 424 11.15 11.07 3.81
N ARG A 425 11.82 11.25 2.68
CA ARG A 425 12.27 12.58 2.25
C ARG A 425 11.07 13.39 1.79
N VAL A 426 10.85 14.52 2.43
CA VAL A 426 9.75 15.43 2.11
C VAL A 426 10.03 16.13 0.76
N PRO A 427 9.07 16.29 -0.14
CA PRO A 427 7.63 15.95 -0.11
C PRO A 427 7.29 14.68 -0.94
N ARG A 428 7.99 13.57 -0.76
CA ARG A 428 7.91 12.39 -1.63
C ARG A 428 6.92 11.29 -1.17
N GLU A 429 6.27 11.45 -0.02
CA GLU A 429 5.24 10.51 0.44
C GLU A 429 3.84 11.04 0.09
N ALA A 430 3.10 10.31 -0.74
CA ALA A 430 1.74 10.71 -1.09
C ALA A 430 0.74 10.56 0.07
N SER A 431 0.91 9.51 0.87
CA SER A 431 0.06 9.24 2.03
C SER A 431 0.82 8.53 3.16
N GLY A 432 1.26 7.28 2.98
CA GLY A 432 2.01 6.54 4.01
C GLY A 432 1.14 5.78 5.01
N THR A 433 0.24 4.92 4.52
CA THR A 433 -0.78 4.20 5.32
C THR A 433 -0.25 3.26 6.41
N SER A 434 1.05 2.92 6.42
CA SER A 434 1.63 2.03 7.44
C SER A 434 1.58 2.62 8.85
N GLY A 435 1.76 3.94 8.98
CA GLY A 435 1.64 4.64 10.26
C GLY A 435 0.22 4.63 10.82
N MET A 436 -0.80 4.69 9.95
CA MET A 436 -2.20 4.59 10.37
C MET A 436 -2.46 3.26 11.09
N THR A 437 -2.04 2.15 10.48
CA THR A 437 -2.23 0.82 11.08
C THR A 437 -1.32 0.57 12.27
N ALA A 438 -0.19 1.24 12.38
CA ALA A 438 0.66 1.24 13.58
C ALA A 438 -0.07 1.95 14.74
N ALA A 439 -0.61 3.15 14.53
CA ALA A 439 -1.41 3.86 15.53
C ALA A 439 -2.64 3.07 15.98
N MET A 440 -3.32 2.36 15.07
CA MET A 440 -4.43 1.44 15.40
C MET A 440 -4.03 0.32 16.37
N ASN A 441 -2.75 0.08 16.57
CA ASN A 441 -2.20 -0.96 17.44
C ASN A 441 -1.37 -0.40 18.62
N GLY A 442 -1.54 0.87 18.93
CA GLY A 442 -0.84 1.53 20.02
C GLY A 442 0.66 1.72 19.80
N ALA A 443 1.10 1.77 18.55
CA ALA A 443 2.44 2.24 18.22
C ALA A 443 2.42 3.76 18.01
N ILE A 444 3.30 4.47 18.69
CA ILE A 444 3.40 5.92 18.53
C ILE A 444 4.17 6.24 17.25
N ASN A 445 3.57 7.03 16.35
CA ASN A 445 4.25 7.45 15.13
C ASN A 445 5.32 8.49 15.44
N PHE A 446 6.50 8.26 14.87
CA PHE A 446 7.59 9.22 14.82
C PHE A 446 7.99 9.42 13.35
N SER A 447 7.76 10.61 12.81
CA SER A 447 7.78 10.79 11.37
C SER A 447 8.32 12.16 10.95
N THR A 448 8.87 12.23 9.72
CA THR A 448 8.95 13.50 8.99
C THR A 448 7.54 13.96 8.62
N ASP A 449 7.35 15.26 8.41
CA ASP A 449 6.04 15.89 8.20
C ASP A 449 5.62 15.84 6.72
N ASP A 450 5.18 14.65 6.27
CA ASP A 450 4.81 14.37 4.88
C ASP A 450 3.60 13.43 4.77
N GLY A 451 2.97 13.40 3.62
CA GLY A 451 1.84 12.53 3.34
C GLY A 451 0.62 12.81 4.22
N TRP A 452 0.21 11.83 5.04
CA TRP A 452 -0.92 11.92 5.95
C TRP A 452 -0.59 12.54 7.31
N ILE A 453 0.70 12.69 7.63
CA ILE A 453 1.17 13.13 8.94
C ILE A 453 0.64 14.52 9.33
N PRO A 454 0.61 15.53 8.44
CA PRO A 454 0.03 16.83 8.76
C PRO A 454 -1.46 16.80 9.15
N GLU A 455 -2.18 15.75 8.77
CA GLU A 455 -3.60 15.56 9.10
C GLU A 455 -3.79 14.82 10.43
N PHE A 456 -2.74 14.21 10.98
CA PHE A 456 -2.85 13.30 12.11
C PHE A 456 -2.00 13.73 13.31
N ILE A 457 -0.67 13.96 13.13
CA ILE A 457 0.21 14.17 14.28
C ILE A 457 0.05 15.58 14.85
N ASN A 458 -0.35 15.61 16.11
CA ASN A 458 -0.15 16.74 17.02
C ASN A 458 1.01 16.34 17.95
N HIS A 459 2.17 17.00 17.76
CA HIS A 459 3.44 16.67 18.42
C HIS A 459 3.31 16.63 19.95
N GLY A 460 3.74 15.54 20.56
CA GLY A 460 3.64 15.31 22.00
C GLY A 460 2.23 14.93 22.51
N HIS A 461 1.20 14.97 21.65
CA HIS A 461 -0.16 14.58 22.01
C HIS A 461 -0.52 13.16 21.53
N ASN A 462 -0.25 12.82 20.26
CA ASN A 462 -0.59 11.52 19.68
C ASN A 462 0.54 10.93 18.82
N GLY A 463 1.67 11.60 18.76
CA GLY A 463 2.85 11.21 18.01
C GLY A 463 3.95 12.26 18.08
N PHE A 464 5.04 12.01 17.37
CA PHE A 464 6.16 12.93 17.27
C PHE A 464 6.48 13.21 15.80
N VAL A 465 6.76 14.46 15.47
CA VAL A 465 7.04 14.89 14.10
C VAL A 465 8.32 15.70 14.03
N VAL A 466 9.16 15.40 13.05
CA VAL A 466 10.34 16.20 12.71
C VAL A 466 9.86 17.54 12.15
N PRO A 467 10.27 18.68 12.73
CA PRO A 467 9.87 19.98 12.22
C PRO A 467 10.27 20.19 10.76
N LYS A 468 9.39 20.80 9.97
CA LYS A 468 9.70 21.14 8.57
C LYS A 468 10.87 22.12 8.48
N ALA A 469 11.77 21.87 7.52
CA ALA A 469 12.76 22.82 7.05
C ALA A 469 12.33 23.45 5.73
N ASP A 470 13.10 24.41 5.23
CA ASP A 470 12.91 24.96 3.88
C ASP A 470 13.52 24.01 2.83
N TYR A 471 12.91 22.83 2.70
CA TYR A 471 13.40 21.76 1.83
C TYR A 471 13.51 22.17 0.36
N ALA A 472 12.74 23.16 -0.09
CA ALA A 472 12.79 23.64 -1.48
C ALA A 472 14.15 24.27 -1.83
N ASN A 473 14.84 24.83 -0.83
CA ASN A 473 16.13 25.49 -0.98
C ASN A 473 17.32 24.65 -0.43
N MET A 474 17.08 23.40 -0.06
CA MET A 474 18.10 22.49 0.48
C MET A 474 18.53 21.45 -0.55
N ALA A 475 19.82 21.17 -0.64
CA ALA A 475 20.30 19.99 -1.34
C ALA A 475 19.89 18.72 -0.59
N THR A 476 19.83 17.58 -1.31
CA THR A 476 19.35 16.31 -0.75
C THR A 476 20.14 15.89 0.51
N HIS A 477 21.45 16.07 0.52
CA HIS A 477 22.28 15.73 1.68
C HIS A 477 22.04 16.66 2.88
N GLU A 478 21.82 17.96 2.65
CA GLU A 478 21.48 18.92 3.70
C GLU A 478 20.13 18.59 4.36
N GLN A 479 19.16 18.17 3.56
CA GLN A 479 17.89 17.67 4.08
C GLN A 479 18.09 16.41 4.94
N ASP A 480 18.91 15.48 4.47
CA ASP A 480 19.19 14.24 5.21
C ASP A 480 19.91 14.53 6.55
N GLU A 481 20.87 15.46 6.56
CA GLU A 481 21.58 15.90 7.78
C GLU A 481 20.65 16.61 8.77
N TYR A 482 19.79 17.50 8.28
CA TYR A 482 18.81 18.21 9.10
C TYR A 482 17.83 17.24 9.74
N ASP A 483 17.21 16.37 8.93
CA ASP A 483 16.23 15.43 9.42
C ASP A 483 16.85 14.44 10.41
N LEU A 484 18.06 13.94 10.14
CA LEU A 484 18.79 13.05 11.05
C LEU A 484 19.06 13.70 12.40
N LYS A 485 19.56 14.96 12.37
CA LYS A 485 19.82 15.73 13.59
C LYS A 485 18.56 15.87 14.43
N LYS A 486 17.44 16.28 13.81
CA LYS A 486 16.15 16.47 14.49
C LYS A 486 15.55 15.16 14.98
N LEU A 487 15.70 14.08 14.20
CA LEU A 487 15.32 12.75 14.60
C LEU A 487 15.97 12.32 15.93
N TYR A 488 17.27 12.49 16.03
CA TYR A 488 18.00 12.15 17.25
C TYR A 488 17.67 13.08 18.42
N GLU A 489 17.55 14.40 18.19
CA GLU A 489 17.15 15.35 19.24
C GLU A 489 15.82 14.93 19.86
N ILE A 490 14.79 14.69 19.06
CA ILE A 490 13.46 14.28 19.55
C ILE A 490 13.51 12.89 20.22
N LEU A 491 14.25 11.95 19.65
CA LEU A 491 14.36 10.60 20.21
C LEU A 491 15.03 10.61 21.60
N GLU A 492 16.16 11.33 21.74
CA GLU A 492 16.97 11.36 22.95
C GLU A 492 16.40 12.27 24.04
N ASP A 493 15.85 13.42 23.67
CA ASP A 493 15.43 14.46 24.62
C ASP A 493 13.94 14.36 24.99
N GLU A 494 13.10 13.76 24.14
CA GLU A 494 11.66 13.67 24.36
C GLU A 494 11.16 12.22 24.49
N ILE A 495 11.37 11.39 23.46
CA ILE A 495 10.72 10.06 23.38
C ILE A 495 11.25 9.10 24.44
N LEU A 496 12.56 8.91 24.52
CA LEU A 496 13.17 7.94 25.45
C LEU A 496 12.96 8.33 26.92
N PRO A 497 13.11 9.61 27.35
CA PRO A 497 12.78 10.03 28.69
C PRO A 497 11.31 9.80 29.05
N LEU A 498 10.36 10.04 28.15
CA LEU A 498 8.94 9.77 28.39
C LEU A 498 8.68 8.28 28.64
N TYR A 499 9.22 7.41 27.79
CA TYR A 499 9.01 5.97 27.92
C TYR A 499 9.56 5.43 29.24
N TYR A 500 10.77 5.83 29.64
CA TYR A 500 11.45 5.25 30.80
C TYR A 500 11.18 5.98 32.12
N SER A 501 10.96 7.29 32.07
CA SER A 501 10.83 8.10 33.29
C SER A 501 9.40 8.60 33.53
N ASN A 502 8.53 8.59 32.50
CA ASN A 502 7.14 9.04 32.62
C ASN A 502 6.19 8.19 31.76
N TYR A 503 6.15 6.89 32.03
CA TYR A 503 5.37 5.93 31.24
C TYR A 503 3.86 6.20 31.25
N GLY A 504 3.33 6.85 32.29
CA GLY A 504 1.92 7.28 32.32
C GLY A 504 1.59 8.26 31.19
N THR A 505 2.45 9.26 30.94
CA THR A 505 2.30 10.19 29.82
C THR A 505 2.53 9.48 28.48
N TRP A 506 3.51 8.59 28.38
CA TRP A 506 3.72 7.75 27.18
C TRP A 506 2.45 6.97 26.82
N ARG A 507 1.85 6.29 27.79
CA ARG A 507 0.59 5.54 27.61
C ARG A 507 -0.55 6.46 27.17
N GLN A 508 -0.62 7.69 27.70
CA GLN A 508 -1.66 8.63 27.31
C GLN A 508 -1.49 9.05 25.83
N ILE A 509 -0.27 9.34 25.37
CA ILE A 509 0.03 9.63 23.95
C ILE A 509 -0.38 8.45 23.06
N MET A 510 -0.08 7.22 23.49
CA MET A 510 -0.50 6.01 22.79
C MET A 510 -2.03 5.91 22.67
N LYS A 511 -2.77 6.14 23.77
CA LYS A 511 -4.25 6.12 23.78
C LYS A 511 -4.82 7.20 22.89
N ASN A 512 -4.27 8.41 22.92
CA ASN A 512 -4.68 9.51 22.04
C ASN A 512 -4.51 9.11 20.56
N GLY A 513 -3.35 8.55 20.18
CA GLY A 513 -3.10 8.07 18.82
C GLY A 513 -4.10 6.99 18.38
N MET A 514 -4.44 6.05 19.26
CA MET A 514 -5.46 5.02 19.00
C MET A 514 -6.86 5.61 18.81
N GLN A 515 -7.23 6.63 19.59
CA GLN A 515 -8.52 7.31 19.46
C GLN A 515 -8.62 8.12 18.17
N ASP A 516 -7.62 8.94 17.89
CA ASP A 516 -7.62 9.87 16.77
C ASP A 516 -7.58 9.13 15.41
N VAL A 517 -6.85 7.99 15.34
CA VAL A 517 -6.76 7.21 14.11
C VAL A 517 -8.06 6.43 13.80
N ARG A 518 -8.85 6.10 14.81
CA ARG A 518 -9.95 5.11 14.72
C ARG A 518 -11.02 5.48 13.70
N PHE A 519 -11.43 6.73 13.65
CA PHE A 519 -12.52 7.18 12.79
C PHE A 519 -12.02 7.86 11.53
N GLN A 520 -11.09 8.80 11.68
CA GLN A 520 -10.54 9.60 10.59
C GLN A 520 -9.82 8.73 9.55
N PHE A 521 -9.13 7.69 10.00
CA PHE A 521 -8.29 6.85 9.13
C PHE A 521 -8.78 5.39 9.02
N ASP A 522 -10.06 5.15 9.33
CA ASP A 522 -10.74 3.89 8.96
C ASP A 522 -11.18 3.95 7.50
N SER A 523 -10.88 2.89 6.75
CA SER A 523 -11.27 2.78 5.34
C SER A 523 -12.79 2.76 5.11
N ASN A 524 -13.60 2.55 6.13
CA ASN A 524 -15.04 2.75 6.04
C ASN A 524 -15.37 4.23 5.74
N ARG A 525 -14.69 5.20 6.40
CA ARG A 525 -14.81 6.61 6.09
C ARG A 525 -14.39 6.90 4.64
N MET A 526 -13.22 6.42 4.21
CA MET A 526 -12.71 6.60 2.85
C MET A 526 -13.65 6.00 1.79
N ALA A 527 -14.11 4.77 1.99
CA ALA A 527 -15.04 4.11 1.08
C ALA A 527 -16.39 4.84 0.98
N HIS A 528 -16.83 5.43 2.08
CA HIS A 528 -18.00 6.28 2.14
C HIS A 528 -17.79 7.59 1.34
N GLU A 529 -16.68 8.29 1.56
CA GLU A 529 -16.34 9.52 0.84
C GLU A 529 -16.18 9.28 -0.67
N TYR A 530 -15.75 8.10 -1.11
CA TYR A 530 -15.76 7.78 -2.54
C TYR A 530 -17.17 7.87 -3.12
N TYR A 531 -18.18 7.34 -2.44
CA TYR A 531 -19.58 7.45 -2.90
C TYR A 531 -20.11 8.88 -2.83
N ASP A 532 -19.76 9.62 -1.79
CA ASP A 532 -20.27 10.99 -1.57
C ASP A 532 -19.56 12.06 -2.42
N LEU A 533 -18.31 11.87 -2.78
CA LEU A 533 -17.48 12.88 -3.42
C LEU A 533 -17.00 12.48 -4.83
N LEU A 534 -16.48 11.25 -4.99
CA LEU A 534 -15.84 10.81 -6.22
C LEU A 534 -16.86 10.18 -7.20
N TYR A 535 -17.85 9.45 -6.68
CA TYR A 535 -18.84 8.71 -7.49
C TYR A 535 -20.13 9.50 -7.76
N LYS A 536 -20.22 10.75 -7.40
CA LYS A 536 -21.39 11.61 -7.67
C LYS A 536 -21.77 11.73 -9.13
#